data_e2d7bcd38b02e8a8799f1d4edb79b692
#
_entry.id   e2d7bcd38b02e8a8799f1d4edb79b692
#
_cell.length_a   1.000
_cell.length_b   1.000
_cell.length_c   1.000
_cell.angle_alpha   90.00
_cell.angle_beta   90.00
_cell.angle_gamma   90.00
#
_symmetry.space_group_name_H-M   'P 1'
#
loop_
_entity.id
_entity.type
_entity.pdbx_description
1 polymer ?
#
loop_
_entity_poly.entity_id
_entity_poly.type
_entity_poly.pdbx_seq_one_letter_code
_entity_poly.pdbx_strand_id
1 'polypeptide(L)'
;MPKLTAKAVEAIKPAADRQEIPDTLMPGLYLIVQPSGARSWAVRYRHGGRTRKHTLGPFPRLDLKTARARGAKALRDAAAGTDPAAEKRAAQPESVEAVAAQFIEKHCKRNYRPRTLAEAERLLRLYVVGRWGRRPISSITRSDVRDMLDKLIAQGAPVTANRAFSLVRKFFNWAVEHEIVAMSPCASLRQPTVETTRDRVLTDSELRKVWQAADTMGGPFGALVKLLIATGQRRGEIAGLMWPEIDLDKRLICLPRERVKNGRAHDIPLNPQAISVIRAMPRISDRFVFALNSDGPINGFSKNKTQLDALLQAEMPPWTLHDIRRTVASGMARLGVALPVIEKVLNHVSGSFAGIVGIYQRHDFAAEKRAALDTWGKHVAAIVSDKGGRR
;
A
#
# COMPACT_ATOMS: atom_id res chain seq x y z
N MET A 1 30.65 -37.74 -39.09
CA MET A 1 30.12 -36.37 -38.93
C MET A 1 31.24 -35.40 -39.33
N PRO A 2 30.99 -34.35 -40.09
CA PRO A 2 32.05 -33.46 -40.54
C PRO A 2 32.59 -32.64 -39.37
N LYS A 3 33.90 -32.41 -39.40
CA LYS A 3 34.64 -31.54 -38.47
C LYS A 3 34.16 -30.11 -38.66
N LEU A 4 33.66 -29.44 -37.59
CA LEU A 4 33.36 -28.04 -37.63
C LEU A 4 34.63 -27.21 -37.85
N THR A 5 34.65 -26.45 -38.95
CA THR A 5 35.69 -25.45 -39.26
C THR A 5 35.01 -24.07 -39.35
N ALA A 6 35.76 -22.98 -39.22
CA ALA A 6 35.20 -21.64 -39.31
C ALA A 6 34.39 -21.47 -40.61
N LYS A 7 34.97 -21.90 -41.74
CA LYS A 7 34.30 -21.86 -43.05
C LYS A 7 33.04 -22.74 -43.11
N ALA A 8 33.06 -23.93 -42.50
CA ALA A 8 31.87 -24.78 -42.44
C ALA A 8 30.73 -24.14 -41.60
N VAL A 9 31.05 -23.52 -40.49
CA VAL A 9 30.09 -22.83 -39.62
C VAL A 9 29.41 -21.66 -40.37
N GLU A 10 30.15 -20.92 -41.15
CA GLU A 10 29.60 -19.83 -42.00
C GLU A 10 28.69 -20.35 -43.11
N ALA A 11 29.04 -21.47 -43.70
CA ALA A 11 28.30 -22.07 -44.84
C ALA A 11 27.00 -22.77 -44.45
N ILE A 12 26.76 -23.08 -43.17
CA ILE A 12 25.56 -23.78 -42.72
C ILE A 12 24.32 -22.90 -42.94
N LYS A 13 23.38 -23.43 -43.74
CA LYS A 13 22.09 -22.77 -43.98
C LYS A 13 21.07 -23.18 -42.93
N PRO A 14 20.14 -22.31 -42.54
CA PRO A 14 19.01 -22.67 -41.69
C PRO A 14 18.10 -23.69 -42.37
N ALA A 15 17.49 -24.57 -41.64
CA ALA A 15 16.47 -25.51 -42.09
C ALA A 15 15.10 -25.14 -41.49
N ALA A 16 14.05 -25.84 -41.92
CA ALA A 16 12.69 -25.63 -41.36
C ALA A 16 12.65 -25.86 -39.85
N ASP A 17 13.43 -26.82 -39.35
CA ASP A 17 13.55 -27.13 -37.93
C ASP A 17 14.89 -26.66 -37.37
N ARG A 18 14.92 -26.48 -36.05
CA ARG A 18 16.14 -26.17 -35.31
C ARG A 18 17.15 -27.30 -35.43
N GLN A 19 18.36 -26.93 -35.90
CA GLN A 19 19.50 -27.85 -36.02
C GLN A 19 20.40 -27.75 -34.79
N GLU A 20 20.94 -28.88 -34.35
CA GLU A 20 21.96 -29.00 -33.30
C GLU A 20 23.13 -29.82 -33.85
N ILE A 21 24.19 -29.13 -34.24
CA ILE A 21 25.33 -29.71 -34.95
C ILE A 21 26.48 -29.91 -33.97
N PRO A 22 26.86 -31.15 -33.64
CA PRO A 22 27.94 -31.40 -32.68
C PRO A 22 29.29 -31.07 -33.28
N ASP A 23 30.22 -30.58 -32.45
CA ASP A 23 31.64 -30.45 -32.80
C ASP A 23 32.39 -31.76 -32.56
N THR A 24 33.00 -32.32 -33.59
CA THR A 24 33.75 -33.57 -33.48
C THR A 24 35.07 -33.42 -32.75
N LEU A 25 35.68 -32.23 -32.69
CA LEU A 25 36.91 -31.95 -31.95
C LEU A 25 36.70 -31.69 -30.46
N MET A 26 35.50 -31.32 -30.11
CA MET A 26 35.13 -31.06 -28.74
C MET A 26 33.79 -31.72 -28.39
N PRO A 27 33.81 -32.95 -27.83
CA PRO A 27 32.62 -33.64 -27.38
C PRO A 27 31.83 -32.80 -26.40
N GLY A 28 30.50 -32.71 -26.65
CA GLY A 28 29.63 -31.89 -25.83
C GLY A 28 29.38 -30.46 -26.34
N LEU A 29 30.20 -29.94 -27.25
CA LEU A 29 29.95 -28.64 -27.90
C LEU A 29 29.05 -28.79 -29.12
N TYR A 30 28.08 -27.90 -29.26
CA TYR A 30 27.11 -27.87 -30.36
C TYR A 30 26.97 -26.46 -30.94
N LEU A 31 26.91 -26.37 -32.25
CA LEU A 31 26.36 -25.22 -32.93
C LEU A 31 24.85 -25.38 -33.07
N ILE A 32 24.10 -24.43 -32.58
CA ILE A 32 22.64 -24.39 -32.68
C ILE A 32 22.28 -23.39 -33.77
N VAL A 33 21.53 -23.84 -34.77
CA VAL A 33 21.02 -23.01 -35.86
C VAL A 33 19.50 -23.01 -35.78
N GLN A 34 18.94 -21.82 -35.62
CA GLN A 34 17.48 -21.62 -35.58
C GLN A 34 16.91 -21.52 -37.02
N PRO A 35 15.61 -21.81 -37.22
CA PRO A 35 14.95 -21.56 -38.52
C PRO A 35 15.07 -20.12 -39.01
N SER A 36 15.15 -19.15 -38.08
CA SER A 36 15.37 -17.73 -38.35
C SER A 36 16.79 -17.41 -38.86
N GLY A 37 17.69 -18.39 -38.94
CA GLY A 37 19.10 -18.19 -39.30
C GLY A 37 20.00 -17.77 -38.13
N ALA A 38 19.44 -17.49 -36.94
CA ALA A 38 20.22 -17.16 -35.74
C ALA A 38 21.04 -18.38 -35.31
N ARG A 39 22.34 -18.15 -35.00
CA ARG A 39 23.29 -19.20 -34.63
C ARG A 39 23.84 -18.92 -33.23
N SER A 40 24.03 -19.99 -32.43
CA SER A 40 24.62 -19.88 -31.11
C SER A 40 25.38 -21.16 -30.73
N TRP A 41 26.37 -20.99 -29.87
CA TRP A 41 27.12 -22.09 -29.29
C TRP A 41 26.53 -22.55 -27.99
N ALA A 42 26.47 -23.87 -27.76
CA ALA A 42 26.07 -24.44 -26.47
C ALA A 42 26.91 -25.68 -26.15
N VAL A 43 27.07 -25.95 -24.89
CA VAL A 43 27.71 -27.19 -24.38
C VAL A 43 26.67 -28.01 -23.61
N ARG A 44 26.73 -29.35 -23.81
CA ARG A 44 25.96 -30.33 -23.02
C ARG A 44 26.91 -31.03 -22.06
N TYR A 45 26.50 -31.18 -20.82
CA TYR A 45 27.24 -31.86 -19.75
C TYR A 45 26.30 -32.59 -18.82
N ARG A 46 26.81 -33.46 -18.00
CA ARG A 46 26.08 -34.14 -16.93
C ARG A 46 26.37 -33.46 -15.60
N HIS A 47 25.32 -33.18 -14.82
CA HIS A 47 25.42 -32.68 -13.46
C HIS A 47 24.30 -33.26 -12.61
N GLY A 48 24.59 -33.83 -11.44
CA GLY A 48 23.61 -34.47 -10.57
C GLY A 48 22.81 -35.58 -11.29
N GLY A 49 23.48 -36.39 -12.14
CA GLY A 49 22.84 -37.50 -12.89
C GLY A 49 22.00 -37.07 -14.09
N ARG A 50 21.80 -35.77 -14.35
CA ARG A 50 20.97 -35.26 -15.44
C ARG A 50 21.81 -34.55 -16.50
N THR A 51 21.40 -34.70 -17.78
CA THR A 51 22.00 -33.93 -18.88
C THR A 51 21.50 -32.49 -18.82
N ARG A 52 22.43 -31.53 -18.83
CA ARG A 52 22.16 -30.09 -18.86
C ARG A 52 22.77 -29.47 -20.09
N LYS A 53 22.26 -28.30 -20.46
CA LYS A 53 22.70 -27.49 -21.59
C LYS A 53 23.04 -26.08 -21.13
N HIS A 54 24.22 -25.61 -21.48
CA HIS A 54 24.69 -24.25 -21.21
C HIS A 54 25.01 -23.52 -22.51
N THR A 55 24.31 -22.40 -22.77
CA THR A 55 24.55 -21.56 -23.95
C THR A 55 25.74 -20.63 -23.69
N LEU A 56 26.75 -20.74 -24.56
CA LEU A 56 28.01 -20.01 -24.48
C LEU A 56 27.91 -18.60 -25.05
N GLY A 57 27.20 -18.44 -26.19
CA GLY A 57 27.01 -17.15 -26.85
C GLY A 57 26.61 -17.27 -28.33
N PRO A 58 26.22 -16.14 -28.96
CA PRO A 58 25.81 -16.11 -30.36
C PRO A 58 27.03 -16.08 -31.30
N PHE A 59 26.93 -16.77 -32.45
CA PHE A 59 27.80 -16.60 -33.59
C PHE A 59 27.25 -15.45 -34.50
N PRO A 60 28.08 -14.57 -35.11
CA PRO A 60 29.55 -14.61 -35.16
C PRO A 60 30.27 -13.92 -33.99
N ARG A 61 29.54 -13.28 -33.06
CA ARG A 61 30.17 -12.59 -31.92
C ARG A 61 31.12 -13.52 -31.10
N LEU A 62 30.79 -14.80 -31.02
CA LEU A 62 31.63 -15.84 -30.47
C LEU A 62 32.08 -16.77 -31.61
N ASP A 63 33.35 -16.72 -31.98
CA ASP A 63 33.93 -17.60 -33.00
C ASP A 63 34.12 -19.03 -32.48
N LEU A 64 34.42 -19.96 -33.43
CA LEU A 64 34.58 -21.39 -33.07
C LEU A 64 35.73 -21.65 -32.13
N LYS A 65 36.85 -20.92 -32.24
CA LYS A 65 38.03 -21.09 -31.35
C LYS A 65 37.68 -20.70 -29.93
N THR A 66 37.07 -19.55 -29.78
CA THR A 66 36.61 -19.04 -28.47
C THR A 66 35.47 -19.88 -27.89
N ALA A 67 34.55 -20.38 -28.75
CA ALA A 67 33.49 -21.29 -28.30
C ALA A 67 34.05 -22.60 -27.73
N ARG A 68 35.06 -23.19 -28.37
CA ARG A 68 35.78 -24.36 -27.84
C ARG A 68 36.47 -24.07 -26.50
N ALA A 69 37.17 -22.94 -26.39
CA ALA A 69 37.82 -22.56 -25.13
C ALA A 69 36.83 -22.40 -23.98
N ARG A 70 35.72 -21.68 -24.22
CA ARG A 70 34.65 -21.48 -23.21
C ARG A 70 33.92 -22.79 -22.89
N GLY A 71 33.69 -23.62 -23.89
CA GLY A 71 33.06 -24.92 -23.72
C GLY A 71 33.94 -25.87 -22.88
N ALA A 72 35.26 -25.92 -23.16
CA ALA A 72 36.21 -26.70 -22.38
C ALA A 72 36.26 -26.23 -20.92
N LYS A 73 36.22 -24.93 -20.67
CA LYS A 73 36.09 -24.38 -19.31
C LYS A 73 34.83 -24.89 -18.64
N ALA A 74 33.67 -24.70 -19.26
CA ALA A 74 32.38 -25.11 -18.71
C ALA A 74 32.29 -26.61 -18.42
N LEU A 75 32.94 -27.48 -19.24
CA LEU A 75 33.00 -28.90 -18.99
C LEU A 75 33.89 -29.23 -17.79
N ARG A 76 35.03 -28.55 -17.64
CA ARG A 76 35.90 -28.69 -16.46
C ARG A 76 35.20 -28.28 -15.17
N ASP A 77 34.50 -27.10 -15.21
CA ASP A 77 33.74 -26.60 -14.07
C ASP A 77 32.64 -27.61 -13.67
N ALA A 78 31.94 -28.18 -14.68
CA ALA A 78 30.92 -29.22 -14.44
C ALA A 78 31.52 -30.51 -13.85
N ALA A 79 32.72 -30.95 -14.30
CA ALA A 79 33.41 -32.10 -13.76
C ALA A 79 33.93 -31.85 -12.33
N ALA A 80 34.24 -30.62 -11.97
CA ALA A 80 34.56 -30.17 -10.63
C ALA A 80 33.37 -30.04 -9.69
N GLY A 81 32.16 -30.40 -10.15
CA GLY A 81 30.94 -30.34 -9.33
C GLY A 81 30.15 -29.04 -9.43
N THR A 82 30.63 -28.06 -10.18
CA THR A 82 29.93 -26.78 -10.40
C THR A 82 28.93 -26.90 -11.57
N ASP A 83 27.76 -26.25 -11.47
CA ASP A 83 26.79 -26.20 -12.60
C ASP A 83 26.89 -24.86 -13.35
N PRO A 84 27.59 -24.82 -14.51
CA PRO A 84 27.80 -23.57 -15.25
C PRO A 84 26.50 -22.91 -15.71
N ALA A 85 25.42 -23.68 -15.93
CA ALA A 85 24.13 -23.15 -16.28
C ALA A 85 23.38 -22.55 -15.08
N ALA A 86 23.60 -23.10 -13.87
CA ALA A 86 23.07 -22.55 -12.62
C ALA A 86 23.82 -21.27 -12.24
N GLU A 87 25.17 -21.27 -12.34
CA GLU A 87 25.99 -20.09 -12.08
C GLU A 87 25.61 -18.93 -13.02
N LYS A 88 25.44 -19.20 -14.31
CA LYS A 88 24.99 -18.17 -15.25
C LYS A 88 23.60 -17.64 -14.91
N ARG A 89 22.70 -18.48 -14.42
CA ARG A 89 21.38 -18.05 -13.93
C ARG A 89 21.47 -17.24 -12.67
N ALA A 90 22.31 -17.67 -11.72
CA ALA A 90 22.56 -16.94 -10.49
C ALA A 90 23.29 -15.60 -10.71
N ALA A 91 24.15 -15.54 -11.73
CA ALA A 91 24.83 -14.32 -12.14
C ALA A 91 23.95 -13.35 -12.96
N GLN A 92 22.76 -13.78 -13.41
CA GLN A 92 21.81 -12.86 -14.04
C GLN A 92 21.12 -12.05 -12.93
N PRO A 93 21.27 -10.72 -12.96
CA PRO A 93 20.60 -9.88 -11.98
C PRO A 93 19.09 -10.11 -12.04
N GLU A 94 18.48 -10.27 -10.85
CA GLU A 94 17.05 -10.52 -10.73
C GLU A 94 16.24 -9.39 -11.39
N SER A 95 15.14 -9.74 -12.03
CA SER A 95 14.23 -8.75 -12.60
C SER A 95 13.51 -7.98 -11.47
N VAL A 96 13.13 -6.73 -11.76
CA VAL A 96 12.34 -5.91 -10.82
C VAL A 96 11.07 -6.64 -10.37
N GLU A 97 10.40 -7.37 -11.27
CA GLU A 97 9.18 -8.13 -10.97
C GLU A 97 9.45 -9.26 -9.95
N ALA A 98 10.53 -10.03 -10.15
CA ALA A 98 10.91 -11.11 -9.25
C ALA A 98 11.24 -10.58 -7.84
N VAL A 99 12.00 -9.47 -7.77
CA VAL A 99 12.36 -8.85 -6.49
C VAL A 99 11.13 -8.20 -5.82
N ALA A 100 10.22 -7.58 -6.59
CA ALA A 100 8.98 -7.03 -6.05
C ALA A 100 8.10 -8.12 -5.43
N ALA A 101 8.00 -9.30 -6.05
CA ALA A 101 7.29 -10.44 -5.49
C ALA A 101 7.92 -10.91 -4.16
N GLN A 102 9.26 -10.98 -4.09
CA GLN A 102 9.96 -11.31 -2.85
C GLN A 102 9.71 -10.26 -1.75
N PHE A 103 9.73 -8.96 -2.09
CA PHE A 103 9.45 -7.88 -1.15
C PHE A 103 8.04 -7.96 -0.59
N ILE A 104 7.03 -8.24 -1.44
CA ILE A 104 5.66 -8.45 -0.98
C ILE A 104 5.59 -9.60 0.01
N GLU A 105 6.17 -10.77 -0.34
CA GLU A 105 6.09 -11.98 0.47
C GLU A 105 6.86 -11.85 1.78
N LYS A 106 8.13 -11.44 1.70
CA LYS A 106 9.06 -11.45 2.84
C LYS A 106 8.91 -10.24 3.76
N HIS A 107 8.48 -9.07 3.21
CA HIS A 107 8.37 -7.83 3.98
C HIS A 107 6.93 -7.36 4.15
N CYS A 108 6.17 -7.15 3.05
CA CYS A 108 4.87 -6.50 3.15
C CYS A 108 3.85 -7.35 3.89
N LYS A 109 3.71 -8.63 3.56
CA LYS A 109 2.76 -9.55 4.23
C LYS A 109 3.02 -9.69 5.73
N ARG A 110 4.27 -9.63 6.15
CA ARG A 110 4.65 -9.76 7.57
C ARG A 110 4.43 -8.49 8.38
N ASN A 111 4.56 -7.32 7.74
CA ASN A 111 4.62 -6.05 8.45
C ASN A 111 3.42 -5.14 8.21
N TYR A 112 2.59 -5.41 7.19
CA TYR A 112 1.52 -4.53 6.82
C TYR A 112 0.14 -5.10 7.18
N ARG A 113 -0.74 -4.22 7.63
CA ARG A 113 -2.17 -4.56 7.74
C ARG A 113 -2.78 -4.77 6.36
N PRO A 114 -3.87 -5.57 6.22
CA PRO A 114 -4.44 -5.94 4.92
C PRO A 114 -4.66 -4.78 3.95
N ARG A 115 -5.18 -3.65 4.44
CA ARG A 115 -5.40 -2.46 3.60
C ARG A 115 -4.10 -1.81 3.13
N THR A 116 -3.08 -1.76 3.97
CA THR A 116 -1.76 -1.22 3.61
C THR A 116 -1.05 -2.14 2.64
N LEU A 117 -1.20 -3.46 2.81
CA LEU A 117 -0.69 -4.47 1.89
C LEU A 117 -1.31 -4.31 0.50
N ALA A 118 -2.64 -4.27 0.41
CA ALA A 118 -3.35 -4.10 -0.87
C ALA A 118 -2.93 -2.80 -1.59
N GLU A 119 -2.74 -1.71 -0.86
CA GLU A 119 -2.25 -0.45 -1.46
C GLU A 119 -0.79 -0.55 -1.91
N ALA A 120 0.08 -1.21 -1.15
CA ALA A 120 1.46 -1.44 -1.53
C ALA A 120 1.56 -2.32 -2.79
N GLU A 121 0.79 -3.40 -2.87
CA GLU A 121 0.70 -4.26 -4.05
C GLU A 121 0.19 -3.49 -5.27
N ARG A 122 -0.84 -2.66 -5.09
CA ARG A 122 -1.36 -1.80 -6.17
C ARG A 122 -0.32 -0.81 -6.68
N LEU A 123 0.37 -0.10 -5.79
CA LEU A 123 1.39 0.87 -6.17
C LEU A 123 2.60 0.21 -6.82
N LEU A 124 3.09 -0.92 -6.29
CA LEU A 124 4.18 -1.69 -6.90
C LEU A 124 3.80 -2.15 -8.29
N ARG A 125 2.61 -2.73 -8.46
CA ARG A 125 2.14 -3.19 -9.77
C ARG A 125 2.08 -2.06 -10.79
N LEU A 126 1.51 -0.91 -10.43
CA LEU A 126 1.30 0.19 -11.38
C LEU A 126 2.59 0.96 -11.69
N TYR A 127 3.41 1.22 -10.70
CA TYR A 127 4.50 2.20 -10.82
C TYR A 127 5.89 1.58 -10.84
N VAL A 128 6.04 0.33 -10.40
CA VAL A 128 7.33 -0.38 -10.38
C VAL A 128 7.33 -1.49 -11.43
N VAL A 129 6.49 -2.50 -11.25
CA VAL A 129 6.44 -3.67 -12.15
C VAL A 129 5.93 -3.29 -13.54
N GLY A 130 4.89 -2.47 -13.62
CA GLY A 130 4.35 -2.01 -14.90
C GLY A 130 5.33 -1.19 -15.76
N ARG A 131 6.35 -0.59 -15.13
CA ARG A 131 7.38 0.20 -15.84
C ARG A 131 8.68 -0.55 -16.06
N TRP A 132 9.14 -1.28 -15.05
CA TRP A 132 10.50 -1.83 -15.01
C TRP A 132 10.52 -3.35 -14.84
N GLY A 133 9.38 -4.03 -14.74
CA GLY A 133 9.26 -5.44 -14.33
C GLY A 133 10.27 -6.37 -14.98
N ARG A 134 10.49 -6.23 -16.31
CA ARG A 134 11.43 -7.06 -17.06
C ARG A 134 12.88 -6.61 -16.99
N ARG A 135 13.15 -5.43 -16.46
CA ARG A 135 14.53 -4.91 -16.36
C ARG A 135 15.23 -5.54 -15.15
N PRO A 136 16.56 -5.74 -15.23
CA PRO A 136 17.36 -6.06 -14.06
C PRO A 136 17.20 -4.95 -13.02
N ILE A 137 16.98 -5.33 -11.74
CA ILE A 137 16.79 -4.33 -10.67
C ILE A 137 18.03 -3.43 -10.50
N SER A 138 19.23 -3.96 -10.72
CA SER A 138 20.49 -3.21 -10.70
C SER A 138 20.61 -2.16 -11.81
N SER A 139 19.78 -2.25 -12.87
CA SER A 139 19.77 -1.28 -13.97
C SER A 139 18.90 -0.06 -13.72
N ILE A 140 18.13 -0.04 -12.62
CA ILE A 140 17.24 1.07 -12.29
C ILE A 140 18.04 2.22 -11.71
N THR A 141 17.93 3.37 -12.35
CA THR A 141 18.71 4.56 -12.02
C THR A 141 17.87 5.59 -11.24
N ARG A 142 18.55 6.58 -10.69
CA ARG A 142 17.90 7.74 -10.07
C ARG A 142 17.02 8.51 -11.05
N SER A 143 17.43 8.60 -12.32
CA SER A 143 16.63 9.23 -13.39
C SER A 143 15.33 8.47 -13.62
N ASP A 144 15.38 7.14 -13.70
CA ASP A 144 14.17 6.33 -13.87
C ASP A 144 13.11 6.63 -12.77
N VAL A 145 13.57 6.74 -11.50
CA VAL A 145 12.69 7.05 -10.37
C VAL A 145 12.13 8.47 -10.50
N ARG A 146 12.98 9.46 -10.84
CA ARG A 146 12.56 10.84 -11.03
C ARG A 146 11.52 10.97 -12.14
N ASP A 147 11.78 10.39 -13.31
CA ASP A 147 10.86 10.40 -14.46
C ASP A 147 9.50 9.79 -14.15
N MET A 148 9.49 8.77 -13.29
CA MET A 148 8.24 8.18 -12.80
C MET A 148 7.45 9.18 -11.94
N LEU A 149 8.12 9.87 -11.02
CA LEU A 149 7.49 10.82 -10.12
C LEU A 149 7.01 12.08 -10.85
N ASP A 150 7.82 12.61 -11.76
CA ASP A 150 7.50 13.79 -12.57
C ASP A 150 6.25 13.54 -13.44
N LYS A 151 6.13 12.34 -14.02
CA LYS A 151 4.92 11.93 -14.76
C LYS A 151 3.67 11.92 -13.89
N LEU A 152 3.77 11.47 -12.64
CA LEU A 152 2.63 11.48 -11.72
C LEU A 152 2.22 12.90 -11.32
N ILE A 153 3.19 13.78 -11.13
CA ILE A 153 2.95 15.20 -10.84
C ILE A 153 2.28 15.87 -12.05
N ALA A 154 2.81 15.67 -13.25
CA ALA A 154 2.22 16.21 -14.48
C ALA A 154 0.78 15.74 -14.75
N GLN A 155 0.41 14.54 -14.25
CA GLN A 155 -0.96 14.03 -14.29
C GLN A 155 -1.87 14.61 -13.20
N GLY A 156 -1.42 15.58 -12.42
CA GLY A 156 -2.19 16.18 -11.32
C GLY A 156 -2.33 15.31 -10.07
N ALA A 157 -1.43 14.34 -9.87
CA ALA A 157 -1.47 13.39 -8.75
C ALA A 157 -0.29 13.52 -7.77
N PRO A 158 0.00 14.72 -7.20
CA PRO A 158 1.18 14.96 -6.37
C PRO A 158 1.22 14.11 -5.09
N VAL A 159 0.08 13.93 -4.44
CA VAL A 159 -0.03 13.05 -3.25
C VAL A 159 0.26 11.59 -3.59
N THR A 160 -0.17 11.14 -4.77
CA THR A 160 0.14 9.78 -5.26
C THR A 160 1.64 9.65 -5.56
N ALA A 161 2.27 10.68 -6.12
CA ALA A 161 3.71 10.70 -6.34
C ALA A 161 4.50 10.54 -5.02
N ASN A 162 4.11 11.26 -3.97
CA ASN A 162 4.72 11.13 -2.64
C ASN A 162 4.56 9.72 -2.05
N ARG A 163 3.37 9.12 -2.16
CA ARG A 163 3.11 7.75 -1.69
C ARG A 163 3.89 6.70 -2.48
N ALA A 164 3.90 6.83 -3.81
CA ALA A 164 4.69 5.97 -4.68
C ALA A 164 6.17 6.07 -4.34
N PHE A 165 6.70 7.28 -4.16
CA PHE A 165 8.09 7.50 -3.77
C PHE A 165 8.43 6.84 -2.43
N SER A 166 7.59 7.01 -1.42
CA SER A 166 7.79 6.39 -0.10
C SER A 166 7.87 4.86 -0.19
N LEU A 167 7.02 4.24 -1.01
CA LEU A 167 7.03 2.79 -1.23
C LEU A 167 8.24 2.35 -2.04
N VAL A 168 8.57 3.05 -3.15
CA VAL A 168 9.72 2.74 -4.00
C VAL A 168 11.03 2.87 -3.22
N ARG A 169 11.17 3.91 -2.39
CA ARG A 169 12.32 4.06 -1.49
C ARG A 169 12.41 2.88 -0.53
N LYS A 170 11.30 2.46 0.06
CA LYS A 170 11.27 1.32 0.98
C LYS A 170 11.63 0.02 0.28
N PHE A 171 11.11 -0.21 -0.93
CA PHE A 171 11.41 -1.36 -1.75
C PHE A 171 12.91 -1.46 -2.08
N PHE A 172 13.51 -0.39 -2.58
CA PHE A 172 14.95 -0.40 -2.89
C PHE A 172 15.85 -0.44 -1.67
N ASN A 173 15.45 0.17 -0.55
CA ASN A 173 16.21 0.04 0.70
C ASN A 173 16.17 -1.39 1.23
N TRP A 174 15.01 -2.06 1.14
CA TRP A 174 14.89 -3.48 1.45
C TRP A 174 15.76 -4.35 0.52
N ALA A 175 15.83 -4.01 -0.76
CA ALA A 175 16.70 -4.71 -1.72
C ALA A 175 18.19 -4.52 -1.40
N VAL A 176 18.60 -3.35 -0.88
CA VAL A 176 19.96 -3.10 -0.38
C VAL A 176 20.24 -3.92 0.88
N GLU A 177 19.31 -3.92 1.84
CA GLU A 177 19.40 -4.69 3.09
C GLU A 177 19.54 -6.21 2.84
N HIS A 178 19.00 -6.71 1.73
CA HIS A 178 19.08 -8.11 1.31
C HIS A 178 20.17 -8.37 0.26
N GLU A 179 21.10 -7.43 0.08
CA GLU A 179 22.25 -7.53 -0.83
C GLU A 179 21.90 -7.80 -2.32
N ILE A 180 20.63 -7.54 -2.70
CA ILE A 180 20.15 -7.70 -4.09
C ILE A 180 20.71 -6.60 -4.99
N VAL A 181 20.86 -5.39 -4.46
CA VAL A 181 21.49 -4.24 -5.11
C VAL A 181 22.48 -3.56 -4.15
N ALA A 182 23.57 -3.07 -4.68
CA ALA A 182 24.60 -2.41 -3.87
C ALA A 182 24.16 -1.05 -3.32
N MET A 183 23.27 -0.32 -4.04
CA MET A 183 22.83 1.01 -3.67
C MET A 183 21.41 1.27 -4.15
N SER A 184 20.65 2.00 -3.33
CA SER A 184 19.29 2.43 -3.67
C SER A 184 19.30 3.59 -4.67
N PRO A 185 18.57 3.52 -5.80
CA PRO A 185 18.41 4.64 -6.71
C PRO A 185 17.63 5.80 -6.08
N CYS A 186 16.99 5.57 -4.94
CA CYS A 186 16.29 6.59 -4.16
C CYS A 186 17.20 7.30 -3.15
N ALA A 187 18.48 6.91 -3.02
CA ALA A 187 19.43 7.60 -2.15
C ALA A 187 19.53 9.09 -2.54
N SER A 188 19.50 9.97 -1.55
CA SER A 188 19.55 11.44 -1.74
C SER A 188 18.37 12.06 -2.49
N LEU A 189 17.36 11.29 -2.93
CA LEU A 189 16.12 11.87 -3.44
C LEU A 189 15.24 12.34 -2.27
N ARG A 190 14.69 13.55 -2.43
CA ARG A 190 13.70 14.11 -1.50
C ARG A 190 12.28 13.75 -1.97
N GLN A 191 11.32 13.94 -1.07
CA GLN A 191 9.90 13.84 -1.41
C GLN A 191 9.58 14.83 -2.55
N PRO A 192 8.89 14.38 -3.61
CA PRO A 192 8.76 15.17 -4.84
C PRO A 192 7.89 16.42 -4.67
N THR A 193 6.92 16.40 -3.75
CA THR A 193 6.06 17.56 -3.51
C THR A 193 5.87 17.80 -2.00
N VAL A 194 5.69 19.06 -1.63
CA VAL A 194 5.34 19.45 -0.26
C VAL A 194 3.85 19.14 -0.04
N GLU A 195 3.55 18.41 1.01
CA GLU A 195 2.15 18.20 1.42
C GLU A 195 1.76 19.30 2.41
N THR A 196 0.78 20.10 2.04
CA THR A 196 0.16 21.07 2.96
C THR A 196 -0.77 20.31 3.91
N THR A 197 -0.58 20.50 5.20
CA THR A 197 -1.51 20.00 6.20
C THR A 197 -2.81 20.79 6.12
N ARG A 198 -3.93 20.06 6.07
CA ARG A 198 -5.25 20.67 6.10
C ARG A 198 -5.60 21.00 7.54
N ASP A 199 -6.05 22.22 7.80
CA ASP A 199 -6.41 22.74 9.13
C ASP A 199 -7.89 23.13 9.27
N ARG A 200 -8.73 22.70 8.32
CA ARG A 200 -10.14 23.01 8.26
C ARG A 200 -10.90 22.53 9.51
N VAL A 201 -11.54 23.47 10.20
CA VAL A 201 -12.48 23.28 11.31
C VAL A 201 -13.82 23.88 10.88
N LEU A 202 -14.91 23.14 11.05
CA LEU A 202 -16.27 23.59 10.75
C LEU A 202 -16.75 24.57 11.83
N THR A 203 -17.40 25.65 11.43
CA THR A 203 -18.10 26.53 12.36
C THR A 203 -19.34 25.85 12.91
N ASP A 204 -19.94 26.38 13.98
CA ASP A 204 -21.17 25.85 14.56
C ASP A 204 -22.34 25.87 13.54
N SER A 205 -22.42 26.92 12.72
CA SER A 205 -23.43 27.01 11.66
C SER A 205 -23.20 25.97 10.56
N GLU A 206 -21.97 25.72 10.15
CA GLU A 206 -21.61 24.67 9.19
C GLU A 206 -21.89 23.28 9.75
N LEU A 207 -21.56 23.05 11.04
CA LEU A 207 -21.82 21.78 11.70
C LEU A 207 -23.32 21.49 11.78
N ARG A 208 -24.14 22.50 12.04
CA ARG A 208 -25.62 22.42 11.95
C ARG A 208 -26.08 22.00 10.57
N LYS A 209 -25.60 22.67 9.51
CA LYS A 209 -25.95 22.34 8.12
C LYS A 209 -25.58 20.89 7.78
N VAL A 210 -24.40 20.43 8.18
CA VAL A 210 -23.96 19.04 7.97
C VAL A 210 -24.85 18.05 8.73
N TRP A 211 -25.27 18.38 9.95
CA TRP A 211 -26.20 17.54 10.72
C TRP A 211 -27.55 17.44 10.05
N GLN A 212 -28.14 18.57 9.62
CA GLN A 212 -29.43 18.63 8.93
C GLN A 212 -29.40 17.90 7.56
N ALA A 213 -28.32 18.08 6.80
CA ALA A 213 -28.12 17.34 5.55
C ALA A 213 -28.00 15.83 5.81
N ALA A 214 -27.31 15.43 6.87
CA ALA A 214 -27.23 14.03 7.27
C ALA A 214 -28.58 13.45 7.72
N ASP A 215 -29.42 14.26 8.37
CA ASP A 215 -30.79 13.90 8.74
C ASP A 215 -31.67 13.71 7.49
N THR A 216 -31.63 14.66 6.56
CA THR A 216 -32.34 14.59 5.28
C THR A 216 -31.89 13.41 4.43
N MET A 217 -30.58 13.13 4.38
CA MET A 217 -30.05 11.99 3.68
C MET A 217 -30.51 10.66 4.29
N GLY A 218 -30.63 10.61 5.60
CA GLY A 218 -31.06 9.40 6.30
C GLY A 218 -30.11 8.21 6.10
N GLY A 219 -30.64 7.02 6.34
CA GLY A 219 -29.94 5.76 6.12
C GLY A 219 -28.62 5.61 6.88
N PRO A 220 -27.82 4.57 6.56
CA PRO A 220 -26.58 4.28 7.31
C PRO A 220 -25.53 5.38 7.17
N PHE A 221 -25.47 6.11 6.05
CA PHE A 221 -24.43 7.14 5.88
C PHE A 221 -24.77 8.42 6.65
N GLY A 222 -26.04 8.87 6.63
CA GLY A 222 -26.47 10.02 7.43
C GLY A 222 -26.25 9.76 8.92
N ALA A 223 -26.67 8.58 9.40
CA ALA A 223 -26.44 8.16 10.77
C ALA A 223 -24.95 8.08 11.15
N LEU A 224 -24.10 7.54 10.24
CA LEU A 224 -22.63 7.54 10.41
C LEU A 224 -22.09 8.95 10.61
N VAL A 225 -22.49 9.92 9.77
CA VAL A 225 -22.03 11.31 9.87
C VAL A 225 -22.44 11.92 11.21
N LYS A 226 -23.70 11.71 11.65
CA LYS A 226 -24.18 12.18 12.94
C LYS A 226 -23.42 11.57 14.10
N LEU A 227 -23.08 10.26 14.05
CA LEU A 227 -22.26 9.61 15.09
C LEU A 227 -20.83 10.14 15.11
N LEU A 228 -20.26 10.44 13.93
CA LEU A 228 -18.94 11.09 13.85
C LEU A 228 -18.96 12.50 14.48
N ILE A 229 -20.02 13.28 14.30
CA ILE A 229 -20.20 14.58 14.95
C ILE A 229 -20.34 14.42 16.44
N ALA A 230 -21.15 13.47 16.90
CA ALA A 230 -21.39 13.26 18.33
C ALA A 230 -20.15 12.76 19.11
N THR A 231 -19.22 12.05 18.44
CA THR A 231 -18.13 11.34 19.15
C THR A 231 -16.71 11.75 18.71
N GLY A 232 -16.55 12.38 17.56
CA GLY A 232 -15.24 12.76 17.01
C GLY A 232 -14.36 11.57 16.56
N GLN A 233 -14.91 10.37 16.44
CA GLN A 233 -14.13 9.17 16.19
C GLN A 233 -13.63 9.07 14.72
N ARG A 234 -12.71 8.12 14.47
CA ARG A 234 -12.22 7.91 13.09
C ARG A 234 -13.31 7.27 12.23
N ARG A 235 -13.52 7.84 11.04
CA ARG A 235 -14.51 7.34 10.07
C ARG A 235 -14.45 5.81 9.88
N GLY A 236 -13.24 5.26 9.72
CA GLY A 236 -13.10 3.82 9.45
C GLY A 236 -13.43 2.94 10.65
N GLU A 237 -13.24 3.44 11.86
CA GLU A 237 -13.58 2.74 13.10
C GLU A 237 -15.10 2.69 13.28
N ILE A 238 -15.77 3.83 13.07
CA ILE A 238 -17.24 3.92 13.18
C ILE A 238 -17.95 3.23 12.01
N ALA A 239 -17.49 3.39 10.79
CA ALA A 239 -18.11 2.73 9.63
C ALA A 239 -18.13 1.20 9.72
N GLY A 240 -17.11 0.63 10.34
CA GLY A 240 -17.07 -0.80 10.60
C GLY A 240 -17.57 -1.20 11.99
N LEU A 241 -18.29 -0.35 12.70
CA LEU A 241 -18.81 -0.64 14.06
C LEU A 241 -19.73 -1.87 14.03
N MET A 242 -19.51 -2.76 14.98
CA MET A 242 -20.28 -3.99 15.14
C MET A 242 -21.21 -3.92 16.35
N TRP A 243 -22.37 -4.56 16.27
CA TRP A 243 -23.33 -4.59 17.39
C TRP A 243 -22.74 -5.09 18.70
N PRO A 244 -21.91 -6.15 18.74
CA PRO A 244 -21.27 -6.61 19.97
C PRO A 244 -20.27 -5.62 20.59
N GLU A 245 -19.86 -4.59 19.85
CA GLU A 245 -18.96 -3.55 20.37
C GLU A 245 -19.70 -2.45 21.14
N ILE A 246 -21.04 -2.50 21.22
CA ILE A 246 -21.91 -1.49 21.85
C ILE A 246 -22.53 -2.02 23.12
N ASP A 247 -22.27 -1.36 24.22
CA ASP A 247 -22.95 -1.55 25.50
C ASP A 247 -23.81 -0.30 25.80
N LEU A 248 -25.11 -0.40 25.50
CA LEU A 248 -26.04 0.72 25.68
C LEU A 248 -26.36 0.96 27.17
N ASP A 249 -26.25 -0.04 28.03
CA ASP A 249 -26.52 0.10 29.49
C ASP A 249 -25.39 0.88 30.14
N LYS A 250 -24.13 0.56 29.77
CA LYS A 250 -22.96 1.33 30.20
C LYS A 250 -22.73 2.60 29.36
N ARG A 251 -23.48 2.78 28.30
CA ARG A 251 -23.33 3.88 27.34
C ARG A 251 -21.88 3.96 26.79
N LEU A 252 -21.40 2.86 26.22
CA LEU A 252 -20.04 2.72 25.69
C LEU A 252 -20.02 2.06 24.32
N ILE A 253 -19.06 2.45 23.50
CA ILE A 253 -18.54 1.64 22.40
C ILE A 253 -17.15 1.15 22.83
N CYS A 254 -16.95 -0.18 22.80
CA CYS A 254 -15.69 -0.82 23.16
C CYS A 254 -15.00 -1.38 21.91
N LEU A 255 -14.03 -0.66 21.38
CA LEU A 255 -13.28 -1.10 20.20
C LEU A 255 -12.05 -1.91 20.63
N PRO A 256 -11.95 -3.20 20.24
CA PRO A 256 -10.78 -4.00 20.56
C PRO A 256 -9.56 -3.52 19.76
N ARG A 257 -8.35 -3.82 20.26
CA ARG A 257 -7.08 -3.33 19.70
C ARG A 257 -6.88 -3.63 18.23
N GLU A 258 -7.41 -4.74 17.75
CA GLU A 258 -7.31 -5.21 16.36
C GLU A 258 -8.08 -4.30 15.40
N ARG A 259 -9.15 -3.70 15.88
CA ARG A 259 -10.03 -2.80 15.14
C ARG A 259 -9.49 -1.38 15.04
N VAL A 260 -8.64 -0.98 15.97
CA VAL A 260 -8.17 0.40 16.10
C VAL A 260 -6.85 0.60 15.34
N LYS A 261 -6.73 1.74 14.63
CA LYS A 261 -5.57 2.02 13.77
C LYS A 261 -4.23 2.01 14.51
N ASN A 262 -4.20 2.45 15.77
CA ASN A 262 -2.98 2.50 16.59
C ASN A 262 -2.71 1.21 17.41
N GLY A 263 -3.57 0.18 17.30
CA GLY A 263 -3.41 -1.08 18.00
C GLY A 263 -3.67 -1.02 19.52
N ARG A 264 -4.36 0.02 19.99
CA ARG A 264 -4.78 0.15 21.41
C ARG A 264 -6.29 0.08 21.50
N ALA A 265 -6.82 -0.77 22.37
CA ALA A 265 -8.25 -0.81 22.66
C ALA A 265 -8.78 0.58 23.03
N HIS A 266 -10.03 0.85 22.69
CA HIS A 266 -10.58 2.19 22.85
C HIS A 266 -12.04 2.16 23.27
N ASP A 267 -12.29 2.62 24.49
CA ASP A 267 -13.62 2.82 25.02
C ASP A 267 -14.08 4.24 24.78
N ILE A 268 -15.25 4.38 24.13
CA ILE A 268 -15.85 5.64 23.72
C ILE A 268 -17.15 5.82 24.47
N PRO A 269 -17.23 6.72 25.46
CA PRO A 269 -18.48 7.06 26.12
C PRO A 269 -19.50 7.63 25.11
N LEU A 270 -20.76 7.24 25.25
CA LEU A 270 -21.86 7.68 24.40
C LEU A 270 -22.67 8.78 25.10
N ASN A 271 -22.71 9.96 24.49
CA ASN A 271 -23.63 11.02 24.87
C ASN A 271 -25.06 10.73 24.32
N PRO A 272 -26.11 11.48 24.75
CA PRO A 272 -27.48 11.23 24.33
C PRO A 272 -27.69 11.23 22.81
N GLN A 273 -27.00 12.09 22.08
CA GLN A 273 -27.09 12.17 20.63
C GLN A 273 -26.56 10.90 19.95
N ALA A 274 -25.41 10.40 20.41
CA ALA A 274 -24.82 9.16 19.92
C ALA A 274 -25.73 7.95 20.18
N ILE A 275 -26.33 7.87 21.38
CA ILE A 275 -27.29 6.82 21.73
C ILE A 275 -28.53 6.88 20.84
N SER A 276 -29.08 8.07 20.61
CA SER A 276 -30.24 8.26 19.75
C SER A 276 -29.95 7.79 18.32
N VAL A 277 -28.78 8.14 17.77
CA VAL A 277 -28.35 7.69 16.44
C VAL A 277 -28.25 6.18 16.35
N ILE A 278 -27.62 5.53 17.34
CA ILE A 278 -27.43 4.08 17.34
C ILE A 278 -28.77 3.35 17.48
N ARG A 279 -29.66 3.79 18.37
CA ARG A 279 -30.97 3.19 18.56
C ARG A 279 -31.88 3.28 17.34
N ALA A 280 -31.73 4.33 16.54
CA ALA A 280 -32.48 4.52 15.31
C ALA A 280 -31.98 3.64 14.14
N MET A 281 -30.86 2.95 14.29
CA MET A 281 -30.34 2.10 13.22
C MET A 281 -31.10 0.78 13.09
N PRO A 282 -31.61 0.46 11.87
CA PRO A 282 -32.21 -0.83 11.62
C PRO A 282 -31.13 -1.93 11.61
N ARG A 283 -31.46 -3.12 12.13
CA ARG A 283 -30.59 -4.29 12.06
C ARG A 283 -30.65 -4.98 10.69
N ILE A 284 -30.07 -4.31 9.67
CA ILE A 284 -29.93 -4.86 8.31
C ILE A 284 -28.90 -5.98 8.28
N SER A 285 -27.87 -5.88 9.12
CA SER A 285 -26.82 -6.88 9.30
C SER A 285 -26.78 -7.30 10.77
N ASP A 286 -26.63 -8.59 11.03
CA ASP A 286 -26.45 -9.10 12.41
C ASP A 286 -25.11 -8.69 13.00
N ARG A 287 -24.18 -8.32 12.15
CA ARG A 287 -22.81 -7.97 12.55
C ARG A 287 -22.58 -6.47 12.62
N PHE A 288 -22.89 -5.73 11.53
CA PHE A 288 -22.51 -4.33 11.38
C PHE A 288 -23.66 -3.37 11.65
N VAL A 289 -23.38 -2.28 12.37
CA VAL A 289 -24.35 -1.23 12.67
C VAL A 289 -24.67 -0.42 11.41
N PHE A 290 -23.64 -0.02 10.68
CA PHE A 290 -23.79 0.74 9.45
C PHE A 290 -23.60 -0.18 8.24
N ALA A 291 -24.68 -0.79 7.79
CA ALA A 291 -24.72 -1.70 6.65
C ALA A 291 -25.84 -1.30 5.68
N LEU A 292 -25.63 -1.54 4.39
CA LEU A 292 -26.65 -1.40 3.34
C LEU A 292 -27.27 -2.76 2.99
N ASN A 293 -26.58 -3.85 3.30
CA ASN A 293 -26.98 -5.23 3.12
C ASN A 293 -26.32 -6.11 4.20
N SER A 294 -26.53 -7.42 4.15
CA SER A 294 -25.94 -8.37 5.11
C SER A 294 -24.42 -8.57 4.97
N ASP A 295 -23.83 -8.21 3.82
CA ASP A 295 -22.50 -8.70 3.40
C ASP A 295 -21.33 -7.94 4.02
N GLY A 296 -21.54 -6.72 4.48
CA GLY A 296 -20.46 -5.94 5.04
C GLY A 296 -20.82 -4.53 5.50
N PRO A 297 -19.85 -3.82 6.07
CA PRO A 297 -20.06 -2.46 6.51
C PRO A 297 -20.20 -1.50 5.33
N ILE A 298 -20.79 -0.34 5.60
CA ILE A 298 -20.93 0.72 4.61
C ILE A 298 -19.59 1.08 3.93
N ASN A 299 -19.66 1.25 2.64
CA ASN A 299 -18.55 1.65 1.77
C ASN A 299 -18.99 2.79 0.83
N GLY A 300 -18.19 3.09 -0.23
CA GLY A 300 -18.57 4.13 -1.21
C GLY A 300 -18.57 5.56 -0.64
N PHE A 301 -17.69 5.84 0.32
CA PHE A 301 -17.66 7.12 1.05
C PHE A 301 -17.59 8.36 0.15
N SER A 302 -16.87 8.32 -0.97
CA SER A 302 -16.77 9.46 -1.88
C SER A 302 -18.13 9.78 -2.52
N LYS A 303 -18.84 8.76 -3.04
CA LYS A 303 -20.16 8.92 -3.63
C LYS A 303 -21.17 9.44 -2.60
N ASN A 304 -21.22 8.82 -1.43
CA ASN A 304 -22.11 9.24 -0.35
C ASN A 304 -21.81 10.66 0.14
N LYS A 305 -20.51 11.04 0.20
CA LYS A 305 -20.11 12.41 0.57
C LYS A 305 -20.57 13.44 -0.47
N THR A 306 -20.45 13.12 -1.76
CA THR A 306 -20.98 13.99 -2.84
C THR A 306 -22.49 14.15 -2.74
N GLN A 307 -23.23 13.09 -2.43
CA GLN A 307 -24.67 13.16 -2.22
C GLN A 307 -25.03 14.00 -0.98
N LEU A 308 -24.29 13.84 0.11
CA LEU A 308 -24.46 14.67 1.30
C LEU A 308 -24.19 16.15 1.01
N ASP A 309 -23.12 16.45 0.26
CA ASP A 309 -22.80 17.82 -0.13
C ASP A 309 -23.90 18.47 -0.99
N ALA A 310 -24.55 17.72 -1.85
CA ALA A 310 -25.66 18.19 -2.66
C ALA A 310 -26.91 18.56 -1.82
N LEU A 311 -27.02 18.04 -0.60
CA LEU A 311 -28.10 18.39 0.34
C LEU A 311 -27.77 19.61 1.21
N LEU A 312 -26.56 20.14 1.15
CA LEU A 312 -26.20 21.36 1.86
C LEU A 312 -26.90 22.57 1.17
N GLN A 313 -27.78 23.25 1.92
CA GLN A 313 -28.61 24.33 1.40
C GLN A 313 -27.86 25.64 1.11
N ALA A 314 -26.57 25.70 1.35
CA ALA A 314 -25.75 26.87 1.10
C ALA A 314 -24.32 26.44 0.77
N GLU A 315 -23.60 27.25 -0.01
CA GLU A 315 -22.18 27.08 -0.27
C GLU A 315 -21.38 26.99 1.04
N MET A 316 -20.61 25.94 1.14
CA MET A 316 -19.67 25.68 2.22
C MET A 316 -18.27 25.53 1.63
N PRO A 317 -17.23 26.11 2.26
CA PRO A 317 -15.86 25.81 1.86
C PRO A 317 -15.61 24.31 1.87
N PRO A 318 -14.79 23.79 0.94
CA PRO A 318 -14.56 22.35 0.81
C PRO A 318 -14.16 21.70 2.14
N TRP A 319 -14.81 20.60 2.49
CA TRP A 319 -14.61 19.87 3.72
C TRP A 319 -14.61 18.36 3.51
N THR A 320 -14.06 17.63 4.47
CA THR A 320 -13.99 16.17 4.47
C THR A 320 -14.58 15.60 5.77
N LEU A 321 -14.93 14.32 5.78
CA LEU A 321 -15.37 13.64 7.01
C LEU A 321 -14.31 13.67 8.12
N HIS A 322 -13.03 13.84 7.79
CA HIS A 322 -11.98 13.96 8.80
C HIS A 322 -11.95 15.35 9.47
N ASP A 323 -12.46 16.38 8.80
CA ASP A 323 -12.56 17.72 9.37
C ASP A 323 -13.61 17.78 10.50
N ILE A 324 -14.62 16.89 10.49
CA ILE A 324 -15.53 16.69 11.65
C ILE A 324 -14.72 16.37 12.91
N ARG A 325 -13.77 15.47 12.81
CA ARG A 325 -12.95 15.08 13.97
C ARG A 325 -12.08 16.23 14.47
N ARG A 326 -11.54 17.07 13.56
CA ARG A 326 -10.84 18.30 13.93
C ARG A 326 -11.78 19.30 14.60
N THR A 327 -13.00 19.41 14.09
CA THR A 327 -14.06 20.26 14.65
C THR A 327 -14.41 19.82 16.07
N VAL A 328 -14.59 18.53 16.33
CA VAL A 328 -14.88 17.99 17.66
C VAL A 328 -13.70 18.28 18.62
N ALA A 329 -12.45 18.06 18.17
CA ALA A 329 -11.27 18.35 18.98
C ALA A 329 -11.19 19.83 19.37
N SER A 330 -11.29 20.74 18.38
CA SER A 330 -11.25 22.19 18.60
C SER A 330 -12.45 22.69 19.40
N GLY A 331 -13.63 22.09 19.16
CA GLY A 331 -14.85 22.42 19.90
C GLY A 331 -14.75 22.03 21.39
N MET A 332 -14.28 20.82 21.70
CA MET A 332 -14.04 20.43 23.10
C MET A 332 -13.01 21.34 23.77
N ALA A 333 -11.93 21.70 23.09
CA ALA A 333 -10.95 22.65 23.63
C ALA A 333 -11.59 24.03 23.93
N ARG A 334 -12.41 24.56 23.02
CA ARG A 334 -13.18 25.80 23.21
C ARG A 334 -14.14 25.73 24.41
N LEU A 335 -14.66 24.52 24.70
CA LEU A 335 -15.53 24.26 25.87
C LEU A 335 -14.75 24.01 27.16
N GLY A 336 -13.44 24.22 27.18
CA GLY A 336 -12.60 24.10 28.38
C GLY A 336 -12.14 22.67 28.69
N VAL A 337 -12.32 21.70 27.79
CA VAL A 337 -11.82 20.34 28.00
C VAL A 337 -10.29 20.33 27.86
N ALA A 338 -9.61 19.78 28.87
CA ALA A 338 -8.15 19.72 28.89
C ALA A 338 -7.58 18.86 27.72
N LEU A 339 -6.50 19.32 27.12
CA LEU A 339 -5.88 18.67 25.95
C LEU A 339 -5.58 17.17 26.15
N PRO A 340 -5.06 16.70 27.32
CA PRO A 340 -4.86 15.28 27.53
C PRO A 340 -6.15 14.45 27.44
N VAL A 341 -7.28 15.00 27.93
CA VAL A 341 -8.60 14.34 27.84
C VAL A 341 -9.05 14.26 26.37
N ILE A 342 -8.92 15.35 25.60
CA ILE A 342 -9.23 15.38 24.17
C ILE A 342 -8.42 14.31 23.42
N GLU A 343 -7.12 14.20 23.66
CA GLU A 343 -6.26 13.18 23.04
C GLU A 343 -6.72 11.77 23.39
N LYS A 344 -7.15 11.52 24.63
CA LYS A 344 -7.71 10.23 25.06
C LYS A 344 -9.08 9.95 24.42
N VAL A 345 -9.98 10.93 24.35
CA VAL A 345 -11.27 10.80 23.61
C VAL A 345 -11.02 10.43 22.16
N LEU A 346 -10.05 11.05 21.52
CA LEU A 346 -9.72 10.80 20.13
C LEU A 346 -8.77 9.61 19.93
N ASN A 347 -8.29 8.97 20.97
CA ASN A 347 -7.29 7.89 20.91
C ASN A 347 -6.06 8.29 20.05
N HIS A 348 -5.49 9.46 20.34
CA HIS A 348 -4.22 9.88 19.77
C HIS A 348 -3.06 9.25 20.55
N VAL A 349 -1.99 8.90 19.84
CA VAL A 349 -0.76 8.29 20.40
C VAL A 349 0.41 9.29 20.37
N SER A 350 0.23 10.41 19.67
CA SER A 350 1.17 11.54 19.56
C SER A 350 0.77 12.66 20.53
N GLY A 351 1.62 13.67 20.65
CA GLY A 351 1.34 14.82 21.53
C GLY A 351 1.74 14.55 22.98
N SER A 352 0.88 14.92 23.93
CA SER A 352 1.15 14.81 25.37
C SER A 352 1.46 13.38 25.86
N PHE A 353 1.10 12.36 25.09
CA PHE A 353 1.35 10.95 25.40
C PHE A 353 2.44 10.30 24.54
N ALA A 354 3.26 11.11 23.83
CA ALA A 354 4.43 10.61 23.13
C ALA A 354 5.62 10.42 24.10
N GLY A 355 6.49 9.45 23.80
CA GLY A 355 7.70 9.19 24.57
C GLY A 355 7.45 8.68 25.99
N ILE A 356 8.23 9.17 26.96
CA ILE A 356 8.26 8.72 28.36
C ILE A 356 6.90 8.87 29.05
N VAL A 357 6.17 9.96 28.82
CA VAL A 357 4.85 10.20 29.42
C VAL A 357 3.87 9.08 29.07
N GLY A 358 3.88 8.57 27.83
CA GLY A 358 3.02 7.47 27.40
C GLY A 358 3.33 6.12 28.09
N ILE A 359 4.51 5.96 28.65
CA ILE A 359 4.93 4.76 29.37
C ILE A 359 4.41 4.79 30.82
N TYR A 360 4.48 5.94 31.48
CA TYR A 360 4.12 6.07 32.90
C TYR A 360 2.64 6.38 33.13
N GLN A 361 1.98 7.10 32.20
CA GLN A 361 0.58 7.50 32.35
C GLN A 361 -0.38 6.34 31.96
N ARG A 362 -0.78 5.55 32.95
CA ARG A 362 -1.68 4.39 32.81
C ARG A 362 -3.14 4.70 33.11
N HIS A 363 -3.45 5.92 33.59
CA HIS A 363 -4.83 6.34 33.82
C HIS A 363 -5.64 6.31 32.53
N ASP A 364 -6.84 5.70 32.57
CA ASP A 364 -7.68 5.48 31.39
C ASP A 364 -8.56 6.69 31.04
N PHE A 365 -8.66 7.68 31.95
CA PHE A 365 -9.48 8.88 31.81
C PHE A 365 -10.96 8.56 31.52
N ALA A 366 -11.53 7.47 32.04
CA ALA A 366 -12.88 7.04 31.74
C ALA A 366 -13.95 8.08 32.14
N ALA A 367 -13.84 8.63 33.35
CA ALA A 367 -14.76 9.66 33.86
C ALA A 367 -14.62 10.98 33.10
N GLU A 368 -13.38 11.42 32.84
CA GLU A 368 -13.08 12.66 32.12
C GLU A 368 -13.50 12.57 30.65
N LYS A 369 -13.27 11.43 29.97
CA LYS A 369 -13.77 11.20 28.59
C LYS A 369 -15.29 11.29 28.52
N ARG A 370 -15.99 10.72 29.54
CA ARG A 370 -17.46 10.78 29.64
C ARG A 370 -17.91 12.22 29.78
N ALA A 371 -17.37 12.95 30.77
CA ALA A 371 -17.70 14.36 30.98
C ALA A 371 -17.44 15.23 29.75
N ALA A 372 -16.31 15.01 29.09
CA ALA A 372 -15.96 15.72 27.84
C ALA A 372 -16.97 15.47 26.71
N LEU A 373 -17.35 14.21 26.47
CA LEU A 373 -18.31 13.84 25.42
C LEU A 373 -19.74 14.27 25.79
N ASP A 374 -20.13 14.25 27.06
CA ASP A 374 -21.41 14.77 27.50
C ASP A 374 -21.48 16.32 27.32
N THR A 375 -20.41 17.04 27.65
CA THR A 375 -20.29 18.50 27.40
C THR A 375 -20.36 18.81 25.91
N TRP A 376 -19.63 18.06 25.09
CA TRP A 376 -19.70 18.19 23.63
C TRP A 376 -21.11 17.87 23.08
N GLY A 377 -21.73 16.81 23.57
CA GLY A 377 -23.10 16.44 23.21
C GLY A 377 -24.12 17.53 23.52
N LYS A 378 -24.05 18.19 24.69
CA LYS A 378 -24.89 19.35 25.03
C LYS A 378 -24.71 20.50 24.04
N HIS A 379 -23.45 20.79 23.66
CA HIS A 379 -23.15 21.81 22.68
C HIS A 379 -23.72 21.48 21.29
N VAL A 380 -23.56 20.23 20.82
CA VAL A 380 -24.15 19.76 19.56
C VAL A 380 -25.68 19.88 19.60
N ALA A 381 -26.32 19.48 20.70
CA ALA A 381 -27.76 19.61 20.86
C ALA A 381 -28.21 21.08 20.75
N ALA A 382 -27.50 22.00 21.41
CA ALA A 382 -27.81 23.45 21.31
C ALA A 382 -27.66 23.99 19.88
N ILE A 383 -26.57 23.60 19.17
CA ILE A 383 -26.34 23.97 17.77
C ILE A 383 -27.50 23.48 16.88
N VAL A 384 -27.91 22.23 17.04
CA VAL A 384 -28.91 21.58 16.15
C VAL A 384 -30.34 22.08 16.44
N SER A 385 -30.67 22.35 17.72
CA SER A 385 -31.99 22.80 18.12
C SER A 385 -32.24 24.30 17.88
N ASP A 386 -31.18 25.08 17.74
CA ASP A 386 -31.29 26.52 17.42
C ASP A 386 -31.89 26.71 16.04
N LYS A 387 -33.17 27.08 15.97
CA LYS A 387 -33.91 27.33 14.75
C LYS A 387 -33.50 28.64 14.10
N GLY A 388 -32.21 28.96 14.04
CA GLY A 388 -31.64 30.14 13.39
C GLY A 388 -32.57 31.32 13.44
N GLY A 389 -32.48 32.13 14.48
CA GLY A 389 -33.31 33.33 14.60
C GLY A 389 -33.26 34.11 13.29
N ARG A 390 -34.44 34.34 12.67
CA ARG A 390 -34.60 35.37 11.68
C ARG A 390 -34.12 36.69 12.32
N ARG A 391 -32.98 37.17 11.91
CA ARG A 391 -32.63 38.57 11.98
C ARG A 391 -32.44 39.08 10.56
#